data_06b3fe59e78c8b9da88a1c1cb17eaca5
#
_entry.id   06b3fe59e78c8b9da88a1c1cb17eaca5
#
_cell.length_a   1.000
_cell.length_b   1.000
_cell.length_c   1.000
_cell.angle_alpha   90.00
_cell.angle_beta   90.00
_cell.angle_gamma   90.00
#
_symmetry.space_group_name_H-M   'P 1'
#
loop_
_entity.id
_entity.type
_entity.pdbx_description
1 polymer ?
#
loop_
_entity_poly.entity_id
_entity_poly.type
_entity_poly.pdbx_seq_one_letter_code
_entity_poly.pdbx_strand_id
1 'polypeptide(L)'
;GWRSGAIVEKRKLSQWFLKITAFAQELLEDLEALHNWPDKVKLMQKNWIGLSNGVEIKFEVKDIDEYISVFTTRPETLFGAAFLGLSVEHPLSDRLENLEEFKKFKNRCLQTTDRNIDEEKIGFFSGFFAKHPLDENIKIPIYFTNYVLINYGTGAIFGCPAHDERDYEFAQNIGIDFSSVFKNKDSLPYVEKNENDIMQNSKFLDGLSLKEAKKSIVNKILEQKKGSEKKTYRLRDWGISRQRYWGCPIPIIYTEDGKISTVEESELPVTLPEDIDLAQNGNPLDNHPTWKFV
;
A
#
# COMPACT_ATOMS: atom_id res chain seq x y z
N GLY A 1 3.78 24.03 -2.32
CA GLY A 1 2.39 24.43 -1.98
C GLY A 1 1.87 25.43 -3.01
N TRP A 2 0.75 25.14 -3.64
CA TRP A 2 0.20 25.96 -4.75
C TRP A 2 -0.17 27.40 -4.37
N ARG A 3 -0.37 27.69 -3.08
CA ARG A 3 -0.66 29.05 -2.61
C ARG A 3 0.58 29.82 -2.20
N SER A 4 1.56 29.16 -1.59
CA SER A 4 2.72 29.80 -0.97
C SER A 4 4.00 29.61 -1.75
N GLY A 5 4.02 28.71 -2.75
CA GLY A 5 5.27 28.28 -3.42
C GLY A 5 6.23 27.48 -2.52
N ALA A 6 5.83 27.23 -1.26
CA ALA A 6 6.68 26.49 -0.32
C ALA A 6 6.89 25.03 -0.78
N ILE A 7 8.11 24.53 -0.58
CA ILE A 7 8.44 23.13 -0.81
C ILE A 7 7.65 22.29 0.20
N VAL A 8 6.95 21.26 -0.31
CA VAL A 8 6.21 20.30 0.52
C VAL A 8 7.01 19.02 0.66
N GLU A 9 6.98 18.43 1.85
CA GLU A 9 7.66 17.18 2.17
C GLU A 9 6.66 16.20 2.79
N LYS A 10 6.88 14.91 2.56
CA LYS A 10 6.18 13.85 3.30
C LYS A 10 6.88 13.67 4.65
N ARG A 11 6.13 13.80 5.75
CA ARG A 11 6.62 13.56 7.11
C ARG A 11 5.68 12.61 7.85
N LYS A 12 6.26 11.74 8.68
CA LYS A 12 5.47 10.95 9.64
C LYS A 12 5.12 11.84 10.82
N LEU A 13 3.82 12.03 11.05
CA LEU A 13 3.30 12.82 12.15
C LEU A 13 2.44 11.91 13.03
N SER A 14 2.61 12.04 14.35
CA SER A 14 1.69 11.41 15.30
C SER A 14 0.39 12.18 15.30
N GLN A 15 -0.72 11.51 15.02
CA GLN A 15 -2.05 12.12 14.89
C GLN A 15 -3.14 11.17 15.40
N TRP A 16 -4.30 11.72 15.70
CA TRP A 16 -5.47 10.95 16.10
C TRP A 16 -6.26 10.49 14.88
N PHE A 17 -6.64 9.21 14.91
CA PHE A 17 -7.45 8.57 13.87
C PHE A 17 -8.64 7.85 14.51
N LEU A 18 -9.79 7.94 13.87
CA LEU A 18 -10.90 7.02 14.11
C LEU A 18 -10.64 5.74 13.30
N LYS A 19 -10.59 4.60 14.00
CA LYS A 19 -10.27 3.29 13.41
C LYS A 19 -11.47 2.71 12.67
N ILE A 20 -11.95 3.41 11.64
CA ILE A 20 -13.11 2.98 10.83
C ILE A 20 -12.83 1.70 10.05
N THR A 21 -11.57 1.35 9.81
CA THR A 21 -11.20 0.09 9.16
C THR A 21 -11.61 -1.14 9.97
N ALA A 22 -11.77 -1.01 11.30
CA ALA A 22 -12.27 -2.09 12.14
C ALA A 22 -13.71 -2.50 11.78
N PHE A 23 -14.48 -1.59 11.19
CA PHE A 23 -15.88 -1.79 10.79
C PHE A 23 -16.03 -2.05 9.27
N ALA A 24 -14.93 -2.20 8.52
CA ALA A 24 -14.97 -2.28 7.07
C ALA A 24 -15.88 -3.40 6.53
N GLN A 25 -15.86 -4.57 7.16
CA GLN A 25 -16.71 -5.70 6.78
C GLN A 25 -18.18 -5.42 7.09
N GLU A 26 -18.48 -4.93 8.30
CA GLU A 26 -19.82 -4.57 8.76
C GLU A 26 -20.42 -3.47 7.86
N LEU A 27 -19.65 -2.39 7.60
CA LEU A 27 -20.09 -1.33 6.70
C LEU A 27 -20.41 -1.83 5.29
N LEU A 28 -19.67 -2.83 4.80
CA LEU A 28 -19.93 -3.42 3.48
C LEU A 28 -21.20 -4.25 3.47
N GLU A 29 -21.45 -5.01 4.54
CA GLU A 29 -22.65 -5.85 4.69
C GLU A 29 -23.90 -5.00 4.89
N ASP A 30 -23.83 -3.95 5.70
CA ASP A 30 -24.93 -3.03 5.99
C ASP A 30 -25.40 -2.22 4.77
N LEU A 31 -24.56 -2.06 3.74
CA LEU A 31 -24.99 -1.44 2.48
C LEU A 31 -26.16 -2.16 1.84
N GLU A 32 -26.29 -3.47 2.02
CA GLU A 32 -27.39 -4.26 1.48
C GLU A 32 -28.72 -3.95 2.20
N ALA A 33 -28.67 -3.56 3.48
CA ALA A 33 -29.84 -3.18 4.28
C ALA A 33 -30.36 -1.77 3.96
N LEU A 34 -29.62 -0.95 3.24
CA LEU A 34 -30.01 0.42 2.88
C LEU A 34 -30.95 0.44 1.67
N HIS A 35 -32.15 -0.10 1.82
CA HIS A 35 -33.12 -0.28 0.72
C HIS A 35 -33.55 1.04 0.04
N ASN A 36 -33.54 2.16 0.78
CA ASN A 36 -33.94 3.47 0.28
C ASN A 36 -32.79 4.28 -0.37
N TRP A 37 -31.60 3.70 -0.41
CA TRP A 37 -30.45 4.37 -1.06
C TRP A 37 -30.40 4.00 -2.54
N PRO A 38 -30.07 4.98 -3.42
CA PRO A 38 -29.85 4.69 -4.84
C PRO A 38 -28.73 3.70 -5.04
N ASP A 39 -28.92 2.74 -5.96
CA ASP A 39 -27.91 1.70 -6.24
C ASP A 39 -26.55 2.25 -6.64
N LYS A 40 -26.53 3.38 -7.40
CA LYS A 40 -25.31 4.08 -7.76
C LYS A 40 -24.52 4.53 -6.53
N VAL A 41 -25.19 5.02 -5.50
CA VAL A 41 -24.55 5.49 -4.27
C VAL A 41 -24.01 4.29 -3.48
N LYS A 42 -24.80 3.21 -3.35
CA LYS A 42 -24.34 1.95 -2.73
C LYS A 42 -23.10 1.40 -3.44
N LEU A 43 -23.10 1.40 -4.77
CA LEU A 43 -21.93 0.97 -5.55
C LEU A 43 -20.70 1.85 -5.31
N MET A 44 -20.88 3.17 -5.22
CA MET A 44 -19.78 4.09 -4.90
C MET A 44 -19.20 3.80 -3.50
N GLN A 45 -20.05 3.56 -2.50
CA GLN A 45 -19.61 3.20 -1.15
C GLN A 45 -18.88 1.85 -1.13
N LYS A 46 -19.43 0.83 -1.81
CA LYS A 46 -18.81 -0.48 -1.97
C LYS A 46 -17.41 -0.38 -2.59
N ASN A 47 -17.27 0.42 -3.64
CA ASN A 47 -15.98 0.67 -4.29
C ASN A 47 -15.02 1.47 -3.39
N TRP A 48 -15.54 2.38 -2.56
CA TRP A 48 -14.74 3.14 -1.59
C TRP A 48 -14.20 2.24 -0.48
N ILE A 49 -15.04 1.38 0.11
CA ILE A 49 -14.62 0.36 1.09
C ILE A 49 -13.61 -0.58 0.44
N GLY A 50 -13.87 -1.02 -0.79
CA GLY A 50 -12.92 -1.67 -1.68
C GLY A 50 -12.37 -2.98 -1.14
N LEU A 51 -13.27 -3.93 -0.82
CA LEU A 51 -12.87 -5.30 -0.45
C LEU A 51 -12.11 -5.98 -1.59
N SER A 52 -10.94 -6.51 -1.29
CA SER A 52 -10.14 -7.36 -2.16
C SER A 52 -9.86 -8.70 -1.48
N ASN A 53 -10.25 -9.78 -2.14
CA ASN A 53 -9.92 -11.14 -1.71
C ASN A 53 -8.67 -11.59 -2.49
N GLY A 54 -7.65 -12.02 -1.78
CA GLY A 54 -6.40 -12.43 -2.38
C GLY A 54 -5.61 -13.37 -1.49
N VAL A 55 -4.34 -13.53 -1.82
CA VAL A 55 -3.39 -14.36 -1.09
C VAL A 55 -2.19 -13.51 -0.71
N GLU A 56 -1.78 -13.61 0.54
CA GLU A 56 -0.49 -13.11 0.98
C GLU A 56 0.54 -14.24 0.83
N ILE A 57 1.58 -13.99 0.03
CA ILE A 57 2.62 -14.97 -0.31
C ILE A 57 3.93 -14.50 0.29
N LYS A 58 4.69 -15.42 0.89
CA LYS A 58 6.01 -15.15 1.47
C LYS A 58 7.11 -15.56 0.52
N PHE A 59 7.98 -14.63 0.21
CA PHE A 59 9.19 -14.83 -0.58
C PHE A 59 10.40 -14.81 0.35
N GLU A 60 11.15 -15.88 0.40
CA GLU A 60 12.41 -15.98 1.17
C GLU A 60 13.49 -15.17 0.44
N VAL A 61 14.13 -14.25 1.14
CA VAL A 61 15.25 -13.49 0.58
C VAL A 61 16.51 -14.34 0.67
N LYS A 62 17.20 -14.49 -0.47
CA LYS A 62 18.43 -15.29 -0.53
C LYS A 62 19.53 -14.63 0.31
N ASP A 63 20.32 -15.47 0.98
CA ASP A 63 21.51 -15.09 1.75
C ASP A 63 21.27 -14.23 3.01
N ILE A 64 19.98 -14.00 3.37
CA ILE A 64 19.58 -13.39 4.65
C ILE A 64 18.34 -14.10 5.19
N ASP A 65 18.18 -14.12 6.51
CA ASP A 65 17.04 -14.75 7.18
C ASP A 65 15.86 -13.78 7.26
N GLU A 66 15.33 -13.39 6.09
CA GLU A 66 14.20 -12.48 5.97
C GLU A 66 13.21 -12.97 4.91
N TYR A 67 11.95 -12.54 5.08
CA TYR A 67 10.86 -12.83 4.14
C TYR A 67 10.21 -11.53 3.69
N ILE A 68 9.87 -11.45 2.41
CA ILE A 68 9.05 -10.40 1.85
C ILE A 68 7.66 -10.96 1.65
N SER A 69 6.66 -10.35 2.32
CA SER A 69 5.25 -10.70 2.14
C SER A 69 4.64 -9.86 1.02
N VAL A 70 4.01 -10.51 0.06
CA VAL A 70 3.33 -9.86 -1.07
C VAL A 70 1.86 -10.25 -1.07
N PHE A 71 0.96 -9.26 -1.07
CA PHE A 71 -0.47 -9.50 -1.28
C PHE A 71 -0.81 -9.42 -2.77
N THR A 72 -1.52 -10.42 -3.28
CA THR A 72 -1.97 -10.44 -4.66
C THR A 72 -3.41 -10.93 -4.79
N THR A 73 -4.14 -10.37 -5.76
CA THR A 73 -5.45 -10.87 -6.21
C THR A 73 -5.32 -11.79 -7.44
N ARG A 74 -4.10 -11.93 -7.98
CA ARG A 74 -3.78 -12.71 -9.17
C ARG A 74 -2.68 -13.76 -8.90
N PRO A 75 -2.86 -14.67 -7.92
CA PRO A 75 -1.86 -15.67 -7.57
C PRO A 75 -1.50 -16.59 -8.76
N GLU A 76 -2.41 -16.78 -9.71
CA GLU A 76 -2.20 -17.56 -10.93
C GLU A 76 -1.05 -17.03 -11.80
N THR A 77 -0.69 -15.76 -11.69
CA THR A 77 0.42 -15.17 -12.45
C THR A 77 1.78 -15.32 -11.79
N LEU A 78 1.87 -16.00 -10.65
CA LEU A 78 3.08 -16.12 -9.83
C LEU A 78 4.30 -16.64 -10.61
N PHE A 79 4.13 -17.59 -11.53
CA PHE A 79 5.24 -18.08 -12.36
C PHE A 79 5.69 -17.08 -13.44
N GLY A 80 4.96 -16.00 -13.65
CA GLY A 80 5.37 -14.88 -14.49
C GLY A 80 6.07 -13.76 -13.71
N ALA A 81 6.37 -13.97 -12.42
CA ALA A 81 7.07 -12.99 -11.60
C ALA A 81 8.51 -12.81 -12.10
N ALA A 82 8.79 -11.63 -12.66
CA ALA A 82 10.09 -11.27 -13.20
C ALA A 82 10.97 -10.53 -12.18
N PHE A 83 10.35 -9.84 -11.21
CA PHE A 83 11.02 -9.12 -10.12
C PHE A 83 10.11 -8.99 -8.89
N LEU A 84 10.68 -8.67 -7.73
CA LEU A 84 9.94 -8.11 -6.60
C LEU A 84 10.17 -6.61 -6.57
N GLY A 85 9.07 -5.84 -6.56
CA GLY A 85 9.09 -4.40 -6.40
C GLY A 85 8.77 -4.02 -4.95
N LEU A 86 9.63 -3.23 -4.31
CA LEU A 86 9.45 -2.74 -2.94
C LEU A 86 9.28 -1.22 -2.92
N SER A 87 8.47 -0.75 -1.99
CA SER A 87 8.48 0.66 -1.61
C SER A 87 9.86 1.06 -1.08
N VAL A 88 10.31 2.28 -1.37
CA VAL A 88 11.55 2.84 -0.79
C VAL A 88 11.49 2.99 0.73
N GLU A 89 10.31 2.87 1.33
CA GLU A 89 10.07 2.89 2.78
C GLU A 89 9.94 1.47 3.37
N HIS A 90 10.11 0.41 2.57
CA HIS A 90 10.08 -0.97 3.07
C HIS A 90 11.27 -1.23 4.01
N PRO A 91 11.14 -2.01 5.12
CA PRO A 91 12.21 -2.24 6.09
C PRO A 91 13.54 -2.72 5.49
N LEU A 92 13.51 -3.49 4.40
CA LEU A 92 14.71 -3.92 3.70
C LEU A 92 15.57 -2.74 3.21
N SER A 93 14.99 -1.53 3.05
CA SER A 93 15.71 -0.31 2.64
C SER A 93 16.77 0.11 3.65
N ASP A 94 16.60 -0.23 4.93
CA ASP A 94 17.55 0.13 6.00
C ASP A 94 18.92 -0.51 5.77
N ARG A 95 18.96 -1.66 5.07
CA ARG A 95 20.23 -2.32 4.70
C ARG A 95 21.05 -1.56 3.65
N LEU A 96 20.41 -0.65 2.90
CA LEU A 96 21.04 0.13 1.84
C LEU A 96 21.26 1.59 2.24
N GLU A 97 20.92 1.98 3.46
CA GLU A 97 21.03 3.38 3.90
C GLU A 97 22.46 3.94 3.88
N ASN A 98 23.49 3.09 3.85
CA ASN A 98 24.88 3.52 3.71
C ASN A 98 25.32 3.79 2.27
N LEU A 99 24.49 3.44 1.27
CA LEU A 99 24.77 3.65 -0.14
C LEU A 99 24.26 5.02 -0.58
N GLU A 100 25.17 5.93 -0.95
CA GLU A 100 24.83 7.29 -1.38
C GLU A 100 23.92 7.32 -2.62
N GLU A 101 24.08 6.37 -3.54
CA GLU A 101 23.21 6.24 -4.71
C GLU A 101 21.78 5.88 -4.32
N PHE A 102 21.61 4.97 -3.36
CA PHE A 102 20.28 4.60 -2.85
C PHE A 102 19.64 5.77 -2.11
N LYS A 103 20.37 6.51 -1.29
CA LYS A 103 19.84 7.73 -0.63
C LYS A 103 19.29 8.73 -1.63
N LYS A 104 20.05 9.00 -2.70
CA LYS A 104 19.59 9.91 -3.77
C LYS A 104 18.33 9.40 -4.42
N PHE A 105 18.26 8.10 -4.74
CA PHE A 105 17.07 7.46 -5.31
C PHE A 105 15.86 7.54 -4.35
N LYS A 106 16.05 7.17 -3.08
CA LYS A 106 15.02 7.23 -2.03
C LYS A 106 14.45 8.66 -1.89
N ASN A 107 15.34 9.67 -1.83
CA ASN A 107 14.92 11.07 -1.74
C ASN A 107 14.13 11.52 -2.97
N ARG A 108 14.55 11.12 -4.18
CA ARG A 108 13.80 11.40 -5.41
C ARG A 108 12.39 10.81 -5.34
N CYS A 109 12.26 9.55 -4.94
CA CYS A 109 10.94 8.88 -4.82
C CYS A 109 10.03 9.54 -3.76
N LEU A 110 10.60 9.98 -2.62
CA LEU A 110 9.83 10.63 -1.54
C LEU A 110 9.39 12.06 -1.88
N GLN A 111 10.09 12.74 -2.77
CA GLN A 111 9.74 14.09 -3.24
C GLN A 111 8.66 14.07 -4.31
N THR A 112 8.48 12.94 -4.99
CA THR A 112 7.44 12.78 -6.00
C THR A 112 6.06 12.70 -5.34
N THR A 113 5.15 13.55 -5.73
CA THR A 113 3.77 13.54 -5.21
C THR A 113 2.94 12.45 -5.89
N ASP A 114 2.02 11.83 -5.17
CA ASP A 114 1.09 10.76 -5.63
C ASP A 114 0.23 11.12 -6.88
N ARG A 115 0.44 12.29 -7.46
CA ARG A 115 -0.35 12.83 -8.58
C ARG A 115 0.27 12.62 -9.96
N ASN A 116 1.53 12.19 -10.03
CA ASN A 116 2.20 11.98 -11.32
C ASN A 116 2.04 10.52 -11.75
N ILE A 117 0.82 10.16 -12.18
CA ILE A 117 0.50 8.84 -12.75
C ILE A 117 1.31 8.60 -14.03
N ASP A 118 1.68 9.67 -14.73
CA ASP A 118 2.44 9.66 -15.99
C ASP A 118 3.96 9.71 -15.79
N GLU A 119 4.45 9.58 -14.54
CA GLU A 119 5.89 9.58 -14.29
C GLU A 119 6.52 8.24 -14.68
N GLU A 120 7.67 8.31 -15.34
CA GLU A 120 8.48 7.14 -15.72
C GLU A 120 8.69 6.19 -14.54
N LYS A 121 8.44 4.88 -14.76
CA LYS A 121 8.63 3.85 -13.74
C LYS A 121 10.12 3.56 -13.61
N ILE A 122 10.69 3.96 -12.50
CA ILE A 122 12.11 3.79 -12.19
C ILE A 122 12.33 2.89 -10.98
N GLY A 123 13.51 2.29 -10.88
CA GLY A 123 13.87 1.47 -9.73
C GLY A 123 15.36 1.41 -9.47
N PHE A 124 15.67 0.95 -8.28
CA PHE A 124 17.03 0.72 -7.79
C PHE A 124 17.19 -0.76 -7.44
N PHE A 125 18.13 -1.44 -8.08
CA PHE A 125 18.43 -2.84 -7.75
C PHE A 125 19.04 -2.95 -6.35
N SER A 126 18.41 -3.75 -5.50
CA SER A 126 18.82 -3.88 -4.10
C SER A 126 20.12 -4.68 -3.89
N GLY A 127 20.58 -5.42 -4.90
CA GLY A 127 21.64 -6.42 -4.77
C GLY A 127 21.14 -7.76 -4.24
N PHE A 128 19.89 -7.85 -3.79
CA PHE A 128 19.29 -9.07 -3.27
C PHE A 128 18.41 -9.79 -4.28
N PHE A 129 18.22 -11.07 -4.05
CA PHE A 129 17.30 -11.93 -4.79
C PHE A 129 16.37 -12.66 -3.82
N ALA A 130 15.14 -12.89 -4.22
CA ALA A 130 14.21 -13.75 -3.53
C ALA A 130 14.12 -15.11 -4.23
N LYS A 131 13.82 -16.17 -3.47
CA LYS A 131 13.45 -17.48 -4.01
C LYS A 131 11.98 -17.47 -4.39
N HIS A 132 11.65 -18.03 -5.55
CA HIS A 132 10.25 -18.25 -5.91
C HIS A 132 9.60 -19.24 -4.92
N PRO A 133 8.40 -18.92 -4.37
CA PRO A 133 7.82 -19.70 -3.26
C PRO A 133 7.58 -21.19 -3.57
N LEU A 134 7.29 -21.51 -4.83
CA LEU A 134 6.96 -22.87 -5.30
C LEU A 134 8.04 -23.50 -6.18
N ASP A 135 9.16 -22.83 -6.44
CA ASP A 135 10.29 -23.35 -7.20
C ASP A 135 11.61 -22.68 -6.77
N GLU A 136 12.36 -23.30 -5.89
CA GLU A 136 13.60 -22.74 -5.31
C GLU A 136 14.72 -22.49 -6.33
N ASN A 137 14.62 -23.07 -7.54
CA ASN A 137 15.59 -22.83 -8.61
C ASN A 137 15.41 -21.47 -9.30
N ILE A 138 14.21 -20.87 -9.18
CA ILE A 138 13.91 -19.56 -9.73
C ILE A 138 14.32 -18.49 -8.73
N LYS A 139 15.22 -17.61 -9.16
CA LYS A 139 15.68 -16.44 -8.41
C LYS A 139 15.04 -15.19 -8.99
N ILE A 140 14.40 -14.42 -8.15
CA ILE A 140 13.65 -13.20 -8.51
C ILE A 140 14.42 -11.99 -7.97
N PRO A 141 14.92 -11.07 -8.82
CA PRO A 141 15.65 -9.89 -8.37
C PRO A 141 14.71 -8.93 -7.60
N ILE A 142 15.26 -8.25 -6.61
CA ILE A 142 14.52 -7.32 -5.75
C ILE A 142 14.91 -5.89 -6.10
N TYR A 143 13.91 -5.07 -6.44
CA TYR A 143 14.07 -3.65 -6.76
C TYR A 143 13.27 -2.77 -5.80
N PHE A 144 13.83 -1.64 -5.40
CA PHE A 144 13.04 -0.54 -4.85
C PHE A 144 12.51 0.30 -6.01
N THR A 145 11.23 0.66 -5.96
CA THR A 145 10.56 1.34 -7.09
C THR A 145 9.80 2.59 -6.64
N ASN A 146 9.57 3.53 -7.56
CA ASN A 146 8.84 4.76 -7.28
C ASN A 146 7.32 4.59 -7.29
N TYR A 147 6.79 3.47 -7.78
CA TYR A 147 5.35 3.25 -7.93
C TYR A 147 4.74 2.24 -6.94
N VAL A 148 5.55 1.58 -6.12
CA VAL A 148 5.09 0.74 -5.02
C VAL A 148 5.03 1.55 -3.74
N LEU A 149 3.83 1.64 -3.14
CA LEU A 149 3.58 2.45 -1.96
C LEU A 149 3.53 1.61 -0.70
N ILE A 150 4.19 2.06 0.37
CA ILE A 150 4.23 1.35 1.67
C ILE A 150 2.83 1.20 2.29
N ASN A 151 1.93 2.16 2.04
CA ASN A 151 0.60 2.18 2.62
C ASN A 151 -0.43 1.38 1.80
N TYR A 152 0.00 0.63 0.79
CA TYR A 152 -0.87 -0.20 -0.03
C TYR A 152 -0.39 -1.66 0.02
N GLY A 153 -1.25 -2.54 0.51
CA GLY A 153 -0.91 -3.96 0.73
C GLY A 153 0.18 -4.13 1.78
N THR A 154 1.29 -4.74 1.39
CA THR A 154 2.45 -5.01 2.23
C THR A 154 3.63 -4.07 1.95
N GLY A 155 3.46 -3.07 1.07
CA GLY A 155 4.57 -2.27 0.55
C GLY A 155 5.51 -3.05 -0.39
N ALA A 156 5.04 -4.20 -0.89
CA ALA A 156 5.75 -5.07 -1.81
C ALA A 156 4.80 -5.67 -2.85
N ILE A 157 5.30 -5.88 -4.06
CA ILE A 157 4.61 -6.59 -5.13
C ILE A 157 5.55 -7.64 -5.75
N PHE A 158 5.01 -8.68 -6.37
CA PHE A 158 5.75 -9.37 -7.42
C PHE A 158 5.34 -8.79 -8.78
N GLY A 159 6.31 -8.34 -9.54
CA GLY A 159 6.11 -7.74 -10.84
C GLY A 159 5.90 -8.79 -11.90
N CYS A 160 4.80 -8.67 -12.64
CA CYS A 160 4.45 -9.57 -13.73
C CYS A 160 4.27 -8.77 -15.04
N PRO A 161 5.36 -8.38 -15.72
CA PRO A 161 5.33 -7.45 -16.85
C PRO A 161 4.43 -7.88 -18.00
N ALA A 162 4.31 -9.18 -18.24
CA ALA A 162 3.40 -9.67 -19.27
C ALA A 162 1.91 -9.40 -18.98
N HIS A 163 1.54 -9.04 -17.75
CA HIS A 163 0.15 -8.98 -17.27
C HIS A 163 -0.21 -7.77 -16.41
N ASP A 164 0.68 -6.78 -16.32
CA ASP A 164 0.45 -5.48 -15.66
C ASP A 164 1.19 -4.37 -16.43
N GLU A 165 0.49 -3.27 -16.74
CA GLU A 165 1.06 -2.18 -17.55
C GLU A 165 2.22 -1.46 -16.86
N ARG A 166 2.14 -1.26 -15.54
CA ARG A 166 3.20 -0.57 -14.78
C ARG A 166 4.46 -1.43 -14.69
N ASP A 167 4.27 -2.73 -14.46
CA ASP A 167 5.36 -3.69 -14.40
C ASP A 167 6.01 -3.86 -15.79
N TYR A 168 5.20 -3.80 -16.85
CA TYR A 168 5.68 -3.84 -18.25
C TYR A 168 6.56 -2.63 -18.56
N GLU A 169 6.07 -1.42 -18.29
CA GLU A 169 6.85 -0.19 -18.47
C GLU A 169 8.17 -0.25 -17.68
N PHE A 170 8.10 -0.66 -16.42
CA PHE A 170 9.27 -0.80 -15.57
C PHE A 170 10.28 -1.81 -16.12
N ALA A 171 9.82 -2.99 -16.52
CA ALA A 171 10.69 -4.04 -17.08
C ALA A 171 11.37 -3.61 -18.38
N GLN A 172 10.65 -2.88 -19.24
CA GLN A 172 11.21 -2.29 -20.47
C GLN A 172 12.31 -1.27 -20.14
N ASN A 173 12.07 -0.37 -19.18
CA ASN A 173 13.02 0.69 -18.80
C ASN A 173 14.33 0.12 -18.21
N ILE A 174 14.26 -1.02 -17.51
CA ILE A 174 15.42 -1.62 -16.83
C ILE A 174 16.04 -2.78 -17.62
N GLY A 175 15.33 -3.28 -18.65
CA GLY A 175 15.81 -4.40 -19.46
C GLY A 175 15.66 -5.76 -18.75
N ILE A 176 14.54 -5.98 -18.04
CA ILE A 176 14.22 -7.26 -17.40
C ILE A 176 13.47 -8.14 -18.40
N ASP A 177 13.98 -9.35 -18.63
CA ASP A 177 13.30 -10.36 -19.43
C ASP A 177 12.06 -10.91 -18.72
N PHE A 178 11.00 -11.13 -19.47
CA PHE A 178 9.75 -11.70 -18.95
C PHE A 178 9.01 -12.51 -20.00
N SER A 179 8.11 -13.36 -19.58
CA SER A 179 7.26 -14.18 -20.46
C SER A 179 5.80 -14.19 -20.02
N SER A 180 4.90 -14.39 -21.01
CA SER A 180 3.48 -14.56 -20.72
C SER A 180 3.20 -15.92 -20.06
N VAL A 181 2.31 -15.92 -19.08
CA VAL A 181 1.76 -17.15 -18.47
C VAL A 181 0.44 -17.59 -19.13
N PHE A 182 -0.05 -16.88 -20.14
CA PHE A 182 -1.23 -17.28 -20.93
C PHE A 182 -0.86 -17.58 -22.36
N LYS A 183 -1.48 -18.63 -22.92
CA LYS A 183 -1.28 -19.05 -24.32
C LYS A 183 -1.82 -18.01 -25.31
N ASN A 184 -1.17 -17.93 -26.48
CA ASN A 184 -1.64 -17.18 -27.64
C ASN A 184 -1.95 -15.71 -27.35
N LYS A 185 -1.08 -15.04 -26.58
CA LYS A 185 -1.15 -13.60 -26.34
C LYS A 185 -0.02 -12.92 -27.11
N ASP A 186 -0.34 -12.44 -28.31
CA ASP A 186 0.64 -11.83 -29.23
C ASP A 186 0.92 -10.35 -28.86
N SER A 187 0.00 -9.73 -28.11
CA SER A 187 0.14 -8.36 -27.64
C SER A 187 0.37 -8.34 -26.13
N LEU A 188 1.50 -7.80 -25.68
CA LEU A 188 1.84 -7.60 -24.27
C LEU A 188 1.91 -6.11 -23.95
N PRO A 189 1.53 -5.69 -22.76
CA PRO A 189 1.01 -6.51 -21.67
C PRO A 189 -0.44 -6.95 -21.91
N TYR A 190 -0.77 -8.19 -21.57
CA TYR A 190 -2.14 -8.72 -21.59
C TYR A 190 -2.76 -8.61 -20.19
N VAL A 191 -3.56 -7.59 -19.97
CA VAL A 191 -4.12 -7.22 -18.65
C VAL A 191 -5.52 -7.78 -18.43
N GLU A 192 -6.23 -8.17 -19.50
CA GLU A 192 -7.57 -8.73 -19.45
C GLU A 192 -7.65 -10.00 -18.59
N LYS A 193 -8.83 -10.24 -18.01
CA LYS A 193 -9.10 -11.40 -17.15
C LYS A 193 -10.19 -12.24 -17.77
N ASN A 194 -9.80 -13.12 -18.69
CA ASN A 194 -10.73 -14.09 -19.25
C ASN A 194 -10.57 -15.42 -18.50
N GLU A 195 -11.63 -15.89 -17.83
CA GLU A 195 -11.61 -17.13 -17.04
C GLU A 195 -11.25 -18.38 -17.85
N ASN A 196 -11.44 -18.32 -19.18
CA ASN A 196 -11.13 -19.41 -20.10
C ASN A 196 -9.71 -19.34 -20.68
N ASP A 197 -8.92 -18.32 -20.34
CA ASP A 197 -7.53 -18.26 -20.79
C ASP A 197 -6.76 -19.47 -20.28
N ILE A 198 -5.94 -20.06 -21.16
CA ILE A 198 -5.19 -21.26 -20.84
C ILE A 198 -3.78 -20.90 -20.40
N MET A 199 -3.36 -21.48 -19.28
CA MET A 199 -2.03 -21.27 -18.70
C MET A 199 -0.93 -21.91 -19.55
N GLN A 200 0.24 -21.26 -19.56
CA GLN A 200 1.51 -21.79 -20.07
C GLN A 200 2.68 -21.23 -19.25
N ASN A 201 3.85 -21.78 -19.38
CA ASN A 201 5.07 -21.37 -18.65
C ASN A 201 4.89 -21.31 -17.13
N SER A 202 3.96 -22.11 -16.60
CA SER A 202 3.50 -22.04 -15.22
C SER A 202 3.54 -23.41 -14.52
N LYS A 203 4.41 -24.32 -15.01
CA LYS A 203 4.66 -25.64 -14.40
C LYS A 203 3.36 -26.46 -14.30
N PHE A 204 2.97 -26.82 -13.06
CA PHE A 204 1.78 -27.63 -12.79
C PHE A 204 0.46 -26.95 -13.16
N LEU A 205 0.47 -25.66 -13.49
CA LEU A 205 -0.70 -24.93 -13.97
C LEU A 205 -0.87 -24.99 -15.49
N ASP A 206 0.14 -25.44 -16.22
CA ASP A 206 0.11 -25.48 -17.68
C ASP A 206 -1.06 -26.30 -18.20
N GLY A 207 -1.81 -25.74 -19.13
CA GLY A 207 -3.00 -26.36 -19.72
C GLY A 207 -4.30 -26.17 -18.94
N LEU A 208 -4.24 -25.65 -17.71
CA LEU A 208 -5.44 -25.31 -16.95
C LEU A 208 -6.04 -23.98 -17.45
N SER A 209 -7.35 -23.82 -17.29
CA SER A 209 -8.01 -22.52 -17.42
C SER A 209 -7.58 -21.58 -16.28
N LEU A 210 -7.67 -20.27 -16.48
CA LEU A 210 -7.36 -19.27 -15.45
C LEU A 210 -8.10 -19.55 -14.14
N LYS A 211 -9.39 -19.92 -14.23
CA LYS A 211 -10.21 -20.25 -13.07
C LYS A 211 -9.69 -21.46 -12.29
N GLU A 212 -9.33 -22.53 -12.99
CA GLU A 212 -8.75 -23.73 -12.38
C GLU A 212 -7.37 -23.47 -11.82
N ALA A 213 -6.54 -22.73 -12.55
CA ALA A 213 -5.19 -22.37 -12.16
C ALA A 213 -5.18 -21.54 -10.87
N LYS A 214 -6.09 -20.56 -10.75
CA LYS A 214 -6.23 -19.74 -9.54
C LYS A 214 -6.55 -20.60 -8.32
N LYS A 215 -7.46 -21.55 -8.42
CA LYS A 215 -7.78 -22.48 -7.33
C LYS A 215 -6.61 -23.41 -7.01
N SER A 216 -5.97 -23.95 -8.02
CA SER A 216 -4.85 -24.90 -7.89
C SER A 216 -3.65 -24.26 -7.20
N ILE A 217 -3.27 -23.04 -7.60
CA ILE A 217 -2.10 -22.35 -7.02
C ILE A 217 -2.36 -21.91 -5.57
N VAL A 218 -3.57 -21.43 -5.25
CA VAL A 218 -3.94 -21.08 -3.88
C VAL A 218 -3.81 -22.29 -2.98
N ASN A 219 -4.40 -23.42 -3.36
CA ASN A 219 -4.28 -24.67 -2.60
C ASN A 219 -2.80 -25.05 -2.38
N LYS A 220 -1.97 -24.97 -3.44
CA LYS A 220 -0.55 -25.31 -3.35
C LYS A 220 0.23 -24.42 -2.40
N ILE A 221 -0.04 -23.10 -2.42
CA ILE A 221 0.56 -22.12 -1.50
C ILE A 221 0.20 -22.44 -0.05
N LEU A 222 -1.08 -22.76 0.21
CA LEU A 222 -1.56 -23.12 1.56
C LEU A 222 -0.99 -24.44 2.05
N GLU A 223 -1.00 -25.49 1.22
CA GLU A 223 -0.42 -26.80 1.54
C GLU A 223 1.05 -26.71 1.92
N GLN A 224 1.83 -25.91 1.20
CA GLN A 224 3.26 -25.72 1.46
C GLN A 224 3.55 -24.64 2.52
N LYS A 225 2.54 -24.06 3.15
CA LYS A 225 2.65 -22.99 4.16
C LYS A 225 3.47 -21.78 3.67
N LYS A 226 3.43 -21.51 2.37
CA LYS A 226 4.13 -20.38 1.73
C LYS A 226 3.29 -19.10 1.70
N GLY A 227 2.06 -19.14 2.23
CA GLY A 227 1.17 -17.99 2.31
C GLY A 227 -0.16 -18.32 2.98
N SER A 228 -1.07 -17.36 2.96
CA SER A 228 -2.42 -17.47 3.52
C SER A 228 -3.42 -16.66 2.69
N GLU A 229 -4.67 -17.08 2.66
CA GLU A 229 -5.75 -16.25 2.12
C GLU A 229 -5.91 -15.00 2.99
N LYS A 230 -6.15 -13.88 2.35
CA LYS A 230 -6.27 -12.58 3.04
C LYS A 230 -7.31 -11.70 2.37
N LYS A 231 -8.13 -11.08 3.20
CA LYS A 231 -9.01 -9.98 2.79
C LYS A 231 -8.34 -8.67 3.12
N THR A 232 -8.35 -7.74 2.18
CA THR A 232 -7.86 -6.38 2.39
C THR A 232 -8.92 -5.38 1.96
N TYR A 233 -8.88 -4.19 2.55
CA TYR A 233 -9.80 -3.11 2.23
C TYR A 233 -9.01 -1.90 1.74
N ARG A 234 -9.58 -1.15 0.80
CA ARG A 234 -9.04 0.14 0.37
C ARG A 234 -9.32 1.23 1.41
N LEU A 235 -10.40 1.08 2.19
CA LEU A 235 -10.76 1.96 3.29
C LEU A 235 -9.57 2.17 4.22
N ARG A 236 -9.35 3.40 4.64
CA ARG A 236 -8.30 3.78 5.59
C ARG A 236 -8.93 4.46 6.80
N ASP A 237 -8.22 4.42 7.92
CA ASP A 237 -8.63 5.11 9.12
C ASP A 237 -8.78 6.62 8.87
N TRP A 238 -9.75 7.22 9.51
CA TRP A 238 -10.06 8.63 9.34
C TRP A 238 -9.22 9.48 10.28
N GLY A 239 -8.25 10.25 9.71
CA GLY A 239 -7.45 11.21 10.45
C GLY A 239 -8.31 12.41 10.87
N ILE A 240 -8.49 12.59 12.17
CA ILE A 240 -9.32 13.65 12.74
C ILE A 240 -8.53 14.85 13.24
N SER A 241 -7.22 14.73 13.43
CA SER A 241 -6.36 15.85 13.84
C SER A 241 -6.32 16.96 12.79
N ARG A 242 -6.51 18.21 13.24
CA ARG A 242 -6.38 19.41 12.40
C ARG A 242 -5.58 20.45 13.19
N GLN A 243 -4.65 21.12 12.53
CA GLN A 243 -3.81 22.17 13.09
C GLN A 243 -4.38 23.51 12.65
N ARG A 244 -5.59 23.84 13.14
CA ARG A 244 -6.34 25.06 12.84
C ARG A 244 -7.02 25.54 14.10
N TYR A 245 -7.22 26.87 14.22
CA TYR A 245 -7.97 27.45 15.33
C TYR A 245 -9.42 26.94 15.32
N TRP A 246 -10.10 27.09 14.19
CA TRP A 246 -11.50 26.65 14.06
C TRP A 246 -11.62 25.14 14.01
N GLY A 247 -12.37 24.59 14.95
CA GLY A 247 -12.65 23.17 15.05
C GLY A 247 -13.09 22.76 16.46
N CYS A 248 -13.39 21.48 16.64
CA CYS A 248 -13.62 20.85 17.94
C CYS A 248 -12.27 20.39 18.50
N PRO A 249 -11.79 20.92 19.63
CA PRO A 249 -10.62 20.37 20.29
C PRO A 249 -10.81 18.88 20.63
N ILE A 250 -9.79 18.07 20.39
CA ILE A 250 -9.80 16.67 20.79
C ILE A 250 -9.51 16.65 22.30
N PRO A 251 -10.40 16.08 23.15
CA PRO A 251 -10.27 16.16 24.60
C PRO A 251 -9.24 15.17 25.14
N ILE A 252 -7.99 15.36 24.76
CA ILE A 252 -6.85 14.50 25.09
C ILE A 252 -5.73 15.36 25.67
N ILE A 253 -5.16 14.89 26.77
CA ILE A 253 -4.06 15.51 27.48
C ILE A 253 -2.81 14.66 27.29
N TYR A 254 -1.69 15.31 27.01
CA TYR A 254 -0.36 14.71 27.01
C TYR A 254 0.41 15.24 28.24
N THR A 255 0.80 14.34 29.11
CA THR A 255 1.60 14.69 30.29
C THR A 255 3.09 14.80 29.94
N GLU A 256 3.88 15.49 30.75
CA GLU A 256 5.32 15.67 30.52
C GLU A 256 6.09 14.34 30.47
N ASP A 257 5.62 13.30 31.18
CA ASP A 257 6.19 11.95 31.15
C ASP A 257 5.72 11.13 29.91
N GLY A 258 4.99 11.75 28.97
CA GLY A 258 4.55 11.15 27.71
C GLY A 258 3.32 10.26 27.82
N LYS A 259 2.63 10.24 28.96
CA LYS A 259 1.35 9.53 29.08
C LYS A 259 0.23 10.30 28.40
N ILE A 260 -0.78 9.57 27.97
CA ILE A 260 -1.98 10.10 27.33
C ILE A 260 -3.17 9.83 28.23
N SER A 261 -3.95 10.88 28.52
CA SER A 261 -5.20 10.79 29.26
C SER A 261 -6.31 11.55 28.55
N THR A 262 -7.55 11.27 28.90
CA THR A 262 -8.71 12.05 28.47
C THR A 262 -8.94 13.20 29.45
N VAL A 263 -9.54 14.28 28.96
CA VAL A 263 -10.13 15.33 29.80
C VAL A 263 -11.28 14.71 30.59
N GLU A 264 -11.39 15.06 31.88
CA GLU A 264 -12.50 14.61 32.72
C GLU A 264 -13.85 15.07 32.18
N GLU A 265 -14.88 14.23 32.30
CA GLU A 265 -16.21 14.52 31.72
C GLU A 265 -16.82 15.81 32.27
N SER A 266 -16.54 16.14 33.54
CA SER A 266 -16.98 17.37 34.21
C SER A 266 -16.36 18.66 33.65
N GLU A 267 -15.24 18.53 32.92
CA GLU A 267 -14.49 19.65 32.31
C GLU A 267 -14.83 19.83 30.81
N LEU A 268 -15.74 19.03 30.29
CA LEU A 268 -16.24 19.17 28.92
C LEU A 268 -17.37 20.20 28.83
N PRO A 269 -17.47 20.94 27.73
CA PRO A 269 -16.62 20.88 26.52
C PRO A 269 -15.31 21.65 26.68
N VAL A 270 -14.24 21.18 26.00
CA VAL A 270 -13.01 21.96 25.86
C VAL A 270 -13.29 23.14 24.94
N THR A 271 -13.23 24.36 25.46
CA THR A 271 -13.53 25.60 24.73
C THR A 271 -12.28 26.20 24.11
N LEU A 272 -12.44 26.84 22.95
CA LEU A 272 -11.36 27.60 22.30
C LEU A 272 -11.14 28.93 23.05
N PRO A 273 -9.90 29.44 23.13
CA PRO A 273 -9.61 30.74 23.70
C PRO A 273 -10.10 31.85 22.79
N GLU A 274 -10.70 32.91 23.34
CA GLU A 274 -11.19 34.06 22.57
C GLU A 274 -10.11 35.13 22.31
N ASP A 275 -9.08 35.15 23.17
CA ASP A 275 -7.97 36.12 23.17
C ASP A 275 -6.80 35.67 22.28
N ILE A 276 -7.10 35.23 21.05
CA ILE A 276 -6.10 34.66 20.15
C ILE A 276 -5.77 35.58 18.98
N ASP A 277 -4.50 35.70 18.64
CA ASP A 277 -4.05 36.41 17.45
C ASP A 277 -4.03 35.48 16.21
N LEU A 278 -5.02 35.63 15.35
CA LEU A 278 -5.16 34.86 14.11
C LEU A 278 -4.20 35.30 12.98
N ALA A 279 -3.50 36.43 13.15
CA ALA A 279 -2.53 36.93 12.16
C ALA A 279 -1.16 36.26 12.26
N GLN A 280 -0.92 35.46 13.29
CA GLN A 280 0.35 34.75 13.49
C GLN A 280 0.56 33.63 12.47
N ASN A 281 1.82 33.41 12.11
CA ASN A 281 2.21 32.28 11.27
C ASN A 281 2.10 30.94 12.04
N GLY A 282 1.61 29.91 11.38
CA GLY A 282 1.47 28.57 11.97
C GLY A 282 0.10 28.32 12.58
N ASN A 283 0.04 27.44 13.59
CA ASN A 283 -1.18 27.17 14.34
C ASN A 283 -1.28 28.17 15.53
N PRO A 284 -2.27 29.07 15.55
CA PRO A 284 -2.36 30.07 16.61
C PRO A 284 -2.48 29.48 18.03
N LEU A 285 -3.12 28.31 18.16
CA LEU A 285 -3.26 27.62 19.47
C LEU A 285 -1.93 27.17 20.06
N ASP A 286 -0.94 26.82 19.22
CA ASP A 286 0.39 26.41 19.70
C ASP A 286 1.15 27.57 20.34
N ASN A 287 0.82 28.79 19.94
CA ASN A 287 1.44 30.02 20.44
C ASN A 287 0.69 30.66 21.61
N HIS A 288 -0.49 30.13 21.97
CA HIS A 288 -1.26 30.63 23.10
C HIS A 288 -0.54 30.35 24.43
N PRO A 289 -0.41 31.34 25.33
CA PRO A 289 0.43 31.21 26.52
C PRO A 289 -0.05 30.19 27.55
N THR A 290 -1.37 29.98 27.64
CA THR A 290 -1.96 29.14 28.70
C THR A 290 -2.85 28.02 28.18
N TRP A 291 -3.59 28.19 27.08
CA TRP A 291 -4.64 27.25 26.66
C TRP A 291 -4.16 25.82 26.41
N LYS A 292 -2.93 25.62 25.94
CA LYS A 292 -2.37 24.30 25.68
C LYS A 292 -1.85 23.57 26.92
N PHE A 293 -1.85 24.23 28.07
CA PHE A 293 -1.40 23.65 29.34
C PHE A 293 -2.60 23.43 30.25
N VAL A 294 -2.70 22.27 30.87
CA VAL A 294 -3.73 21.84 31.79
C VAL A 294 -3.10 21.18 33.03
#